data_d20ce18fff161a50df6f57f4fb02dec0
#
_entry.id   d20ce18fff161a50df6f57f4fb02dec0
#
_cell.length_a   1.000
_cell.length_b   1.000
_cell.length_c   1.000
_cell.angle_alpha   90.00
_cell.angle_beta   90.00
_cell.angle_gamma   90.00
#
_symmetry.space_group_name_H-M   'P 1'
#
loop_
_entity.id
_entity.type
_entity.pdbx_description
1 polymer ?
#
loop_
_entity_poly.entity_id
_entity_poly.type
_entity_poly.pdbx_seq_one_letter_code
_entity_poly.pdbx_strand_id
1 'polypeptide(L)'
;YTANRHTRMPPMSPSGIQQKVSELMDMHLTAPKVMDKKDIKDLIQWHLIATERAIKAGFDIIYCYAGMGFLPYHFLHPTFNNRSDEYGGSLENRSRLMRELITEMKEVAGDRAAIAVRMSTDELLTFKSESSESEAHEFFEINGEFPDLWDIKMSSWFKECPSSRFAESGHMEPYNSFVKKLTSKPVVGVGWFTSPDIMAKQINDGILDFVGAAR
;
A
#
# COMPACT_ATOMS: atom_id res chain seq x y z
N TYR A 1 -8.13 6.84 3.53
CA TYR A 1 -8.55 8.19 3.88
C TYR A 1 -9.45 8.13 5.08
N THR A 2 -9.04 8.81 6.09
CA THR A 2 -9.70 8.81 7.38
C THR A 2 -10.64 10.00 7.58
N ALA A 3 -10.83 10.81 6.55
CA ALA A 3 -11.79 11.92 6.62
C ALA A 3 -13.06 11.57 5.85
N ASN A 4 -14.14 11.35 6.57
CA ASN A 4 -15.45 11.16 5.95
C ASN A 4 -16.26 12.45 6.03
N ARG A 5 -16.32 13.18 4.90
CA ARG A 5 -17.11 14.42 4.81
C ARG A 5 -18.61 14.19 4.92
N HIS A 6 -19.10 12.98 4.66
CA HIS A 6 -20.52 12.68 4.58
C HIS A 6 -21.12 12.21 5.91
N THR A 7 -20.35 11.45 6.70
CA THR A 7 -20.90 10.84 7.93
C THR A 7 -20.63 11.65 9.19
N ARG A 8 -19.70 12.61 9.16
CA ARG A 8 -19.20 13.36 10.34
C ARG A 8 -18.67 12.47 11.47
N MET A 9 -18.47 11.18 11.19
CA MET A 9 -17.85 10.28 12.16
C MET A 9 -16.35 10.55 12.26
N PRO A 10 -15.74 10.44 13.46
CA PRO A 10 -14.30 10.54 13.57
C PRO A 10 -13.63 9.49 12.70
N PRO A 11 -12.55 9.86 11.98
CA PRO A 11 -11.75 8.87 11.28
C PRO A 11 -11.13 7.88 12.26
N MET A 12 -10.72 6.72 11.77
CA MET A 12 -10.04 5.71 12.57
C MET A 12 -8.55 5.67 12.22
N SER A 13 -7.71 5.41 13.23
CA SER A 13 -6.28 5.19 13.05
C SER A 13 -5.75 4.17 14.05
N PRO A 14 -4.57 3.56 13.82
CA PRO A 14 -4.00 2.60 14.76
C PRO A 14 -3.75 3.20 16.14
N SER A 15 -3.36 4.48 16.25
CA SER A 15 -2.85 5.09 17.47
C SER A 15 -3.41 6.49 17.77
N GLY A 16 -4.46 6.93 17.09
CA GLY A 16 -4.99 8.29 17.25
C GLY A 16 -4.12 9.38 16.61
N ILE A 17 -3.04 9.01 15.94
CA ILE A 17 -2.16 9.94 15.24
C ILE A 17 -2.81 10.31 13.90
N GLN A 18 -2.95 11.61 13.71
CA GLN A 18 -3.52 12.16 12.49
C GLN A 18 -2.45 12.26 11.42
N GLN A 19 -2.74 11.75 10.23
CA GLN A 19 -1.90 12.03 9.07
C GLN A 19 -2.05 13.51 8.70
N LYS A 20 -0.94 14.18 8.50
CA LYS A 20 -0.92 15.49 7.85
C LYS A 20 -1.29 15.28 6.37
N VAL A 21 -2.58 15.30 6.07
CA VAL A 21 -3.03 15.46 4.68
C VAL A 21 -2.52 16.81 4.23
N SER A 22 -1.83 16.83 3.11
CA SER A 22 -1.07 17.96 2.61
C SER A 22 -1.72 19.31 2.92
N GLU A 23 -0.90 20.28 3.26
CA GLU A 23 -1.25 21.69 3.47
C GLU A 23 -2.12 22.31 2.37
N LEU A 24 -2.25 21.65 1.22
CA LEU A 24 -3.10 22.05 0.08
C LEU A 24 -4.59 21.74 0.25
N MET A 25 -4.96 20.81 1.12
CA MET A 25 -6.35 20.58 1.44
C MET A 25 -6.61 21.18 2.82
N ASP A 26 -7.13 22.39 2.85
CA ASP A 26 -7.59 23.11 4.04
C ASP A 26 -8.76 22.33 4.70
N MET A 27 -8.46 21.11 5.16
CA MET A 27 -9.40 20.22 5.78
C MET A 27 -9.17 20.20 7.26
N HIS A 28 -10.07 20.81 8.02
CA HIS A 28 -10.17 20.62 9.45
C HIS A 28 -10.45 19.14 9.74
N LEU A 29 -9.39 18.39 10.01
CA LEU A 29 -9.49 16.98 10.31
C LEU A 29 -9.87 16.81 11.78
N THR A 30 -10.93 16.08 12.04
CA THR A 30 -11.29 15.63 13.37
C THR A 30 -10.23 14.64 13.88
N ALA A 31 -9.89 14.73 15.17
CA ALA A 31 -8.98 13.77 15.78
C ALA A 31 -9.47 12.33 15.56
N PRO A 32 -8.63 11.43 15.08
CA PRO A 32 -9.05 10.07 14.80
C PRO A 32 -9.30 9.28 16.09
N LYS A 33 -10.30 8.38 16.02
CA LYS A 33 -10.52 7.36 17.03
C LYS A 33 -9.38 6.34 16.97
N VAL A 34 -8.80 5.99 18.11
CA VAL A 34 -7.88 4.84 18.20
C VAL A 34 -8.68 3.55 17.99
N MET A 35 -8.24 2.72 17.06
CA MET A 35 -8.91 1.45 16.78
C MET A 35 -8.66 0.44 17.91
N ASP A 36 -9.72 -0.15 18.43
CA ASP A 36 -9.67 -1.35 19.24
C ASP A 36 -9.67 -2.63 18.37
N LYS A 37 -9.58 -3.81 19.02
CA LYS A 37 -9.58 -5.08 18.29
C LYS A 37 -10.90 -5.38 17.58
N LYS A 38 -12.00 -4.82 18.09
CA LYS A 38 -13.31 -4.94 17.42
C LYS A 38 -13.33 -4.12 16.12
N ASP A 39 -12.81 -2.89 16.16
CA ASP A 39 -12.71 -2.06 14.96
C ASP A 39 -11.83 -2.72 13.87
N ILE A 40 -10.74 -3.42 14.28
CA ILE A 40 -9.89 -4.18 13.35
C ILE A 40 -10.67 -5.31 12.71
N LYS A 41 -11.42 -6.10 13.50
CA LYS A 41 -12.27 -7.16 12.97
C LYS A 41 -13.37 -6.63 12.04
N ASP A 42 -14.01 -5.53 12.42
CA ASP A 42 -15.02 -4.88 11.58
C ASP A 42 -14.39 -4.40 10.25
N LEU A 43 -13.17 -3.84 10.27
CA LEU A 43 -12.43 -3.45 9.09
C LEU A 43 -12.17 -4.64 8.14
N ILE A 44 -11.71 -5.75 8.67
CA ILE A 44 -11.51 -6.98 7.90
C ILE A 44 -12.84 -7.41 7.27
N GLN A 45 -13.91 -7.49 8.03
CA GLN A 45 -15.24 -7.85 7.52
C GLN A 45 -15.71 -6.93 6.39
N TRP A 46 -15.46 -5.62 6.49
CA TRP A 46 -15.81 -4.69 5.40
C TRP A 46 -15.03 -4.96 4.11
N HIS A 47 -13.76 -5.36 4.24
CA HIS A 47 -12.97 -5.77 3.06
C HIS A 47 -13.50 -7.07 2.45
N LEU A 48 -13.89 -8.06 3.26
CA LEU A 48 -14.46 -9.31 2.75
C LEU A 48 -15.78 -9.08 2.01
N ILE A 49 -16.68 -8.27 2.60
CA ILE A 49 -17.95 -7.88 1.94
C ILE A 49 -17.67 -7.13 0.63
N ALA A 50 -16.69 -6.23 0.61
CA ALA A 50 -16.30 -5.49 -0.59
C ALA A 50 -15.71 -6.43 -1.66
N THR A 51 -14.86 -7.38 -1.26
CA THR A 51 -14.29 -8.41 -2.12
C THR A 51 -15.39 -9.25 -2.78
N GLU A 52 -16.35 -9.73 -2.01
CA GLU A 52 -17.47 -10.50 -2.55
C GLU A 52 -18.32 -9.71 -3.54
N ARG A 53 -18.58 -8.42 -3.24
CA ARG A 53 -19.29 -7.52 -4.17
C ARG A 53 -18.51 -7.31 -5.48
N ALA A 54 -17.20 -7.13 -5.40
CA ALA A 54 -16.34 -6.98 -6.58
C ALA A 54 -16.36 -8.24 -7.44
N ILE A 55 -16.28 -9.43 -6.84
CA ILE A 55 -16.40 -10.70 -7.54
C ILE A 55 -17.76 -10.83 -8.25
N LYS A 56 -18.85 -10.52 -7.53
CA LYS A 56 -20.21 -10.53 -8.12
C LYS A 56 -20.38 -9.54 -9.27
N ALA A 57 -19.61 -8.46 -9.26
CA ALA A 57 -19.57 -7.47 -10.34
C ALA A 57 -18.68 -7.87 -11.52
N GLY A 58 -17.94 -9.00 -11.43
CA GLY A 58 -17.10 -9.52 -12.49
C GLY A 58 -15.69 -8.94 -12.55
N PHE A 59 -15.16 -8.46 -11.44
CA PHE A 59 -13.74 -8.03 -11.40
C PHE A 59 -12.81 -9.22 -11.24
N ASP A 60 -11.77 -9.28 -12.09
CA ASP A 60 -10.76 -10.34 -12.08
C ASP A 60 -9.60 -10.05 -11.13
N ILE A 61 -9.38 -8.77 -10.77
CA ILE A 61 -8.34 -8.33 -9.84
C ILE A 61 -8.95 -7.36 -8.83
N ILE A 62 -8.74 -7.63 -7.55
CA ILE A 62 -9.25 -6.82 -6.45
C ILE A 62 -8.09 -6.28 -5.64
N TYR A 63 -8.06 -4.96 -5.40
CA TYR A 63 -6.95 -4.31 -4.73
C TYR A 63 -7.19 -4.11 -3.24
N CYS A 64 -6.25 -4.60 -2.41
CA CYS A 64 -6.03 -4.10 -1.07
C CYS A 64 -5.11 -2.86 -1.16
N TYR A 65 -5.63 -1.68 -0.82
CA TYR A 65 -4.89 -0.43 -1.01
C TYR A 65 -4.14 -0.05 0.27
N ALA A 66 -2.81 -0.16 0.23
CA ALA A 66 -1.88 0.07 1.34
C ALA A 66 -0.85 1.18 1.02
N GLY A 67 -1.31 2.31 0.50
CA GLY A 67 -0.46 3.45 0.17
C GLY A 67 -1.13 4.78 0.48
N MET A 68 -0.43 5.89 0.29
CA MET A 68 -0.95 7.26 0.42
C MET A 68 -1.74 7.54 1.71
N GLY A 69 -1.33 6.98 2.85
CA GLY A 69 -2.01 7.19 4.12
C GLY A 69 -3.36 6.50 4.28
N PHE A 70 -3.66 5.48 3.48
CA PHE A 70 -4.78 4.58 3.74
C PHE A 70 -4.51 3.72 4.97
N LEU A 71 -5.57 3.25 5.59
CA LEU A 71 -5.50 2.63 6.91
C LEU A 71 -4.55 1.42 7.01
N PRO A 72 -4.47 0.48 6.04
CA PRO A 72 -3.48 -0.59 6.10
C PRO A 72 -2.03 -0.08 6.12
N TYR A 73 -1.74 1.01 5.39
CA TYR A 73 -0.43 1.66 5.42
C TYR A 73 -0.13 2.34 6.76
N HIS A 74 -1.13 2.93 7.42
CA HIS A 74 -0.96 3.52 8.75
C HIS A 74 -0.57 2.48 9.79
N PHE A 75 -1.11 1.26 9.71
CA PHE A 75 -0.69 0.17 10.60
C PHE A 75 0.76 -0.23 10.38
N LEU A 76 1.20 -0.22 9.12
CA LEU A 76 2.57 -0.58 8.76
C LEU A 76 3.59 0.48 9.17
N HIS A 77 3.22 1.77 9.07
CA HIS A 77 4.16 2.89 9.20
C HIS A 77 4.48 3.19 10.69
N PRO A 78 5.77 3.17 11.10
CA PRO A 78 6.16 3.29 12.52
C PRO A 78 5.78 4.64 13.14
N THR A 79 5.70 5.71 12.35
CA THR A 79 5.31 7.05 12.85
C THR A 79 3.82 7.13 13.20
N PHE A 80 2.97 6.34 12.52
CA PHE A 80 1.51 6.37 12.72
C PHE A 80 1.01 5.25 13.63
N ASN A 81 1.83 4.23 13.88
CA ASN A 81 1.49 3.07 14.68
C ASN A 81 2.43 2.94 15.88
N ASN A 82 2.00 3.43 17.03
CA ASN A 82 2.69 3.26 18.32
C ASN A 82 1.96 2.29 19.25
N ARG A 83 1.20 1.33 18.69
CA ARG A 83 0.51 0.28 19.46
C ARG A 83 1.51 -0.62 20.17
N SER A 84 1.08 -1.14 21.33
CA SER A 84 1.84 -2.11 22.12
C SER A 84 1.25 -3.52 22.11
N ASP A 85 0.20 -3.74 21.30
CA ASP A 85 -0.39 -5.06 21.08
C ASP A 85 0.21 -5.76 19.85
N GLU A 86 -0.36 -6.90 19.46
CA GLU A 86 0.09 -7.69 18.32
C GLU A 86 0.01 -7.02 16.94
N TYR A 87 -0.53 -5.81 16.86
CA TYR A 87 -0.59 -4.99 15.64
C TYR A 87 0.41 -3.82 15.66
N GLY A 88 1.32 -3.77 16.66
CA GLY A 88 2.30 -2.69 16.82
C GLY A 88 3.68 -3.17 17.23
N GLY A 89 4.64 -2.26 17.31
CA GLY A 89 6.03 -2.58 17.64
C GLY A 89 6.84 -3.05 16.43
N SER A 90 7.21 -4.34 16.37
CA SER A 90 8.00 -4.88 15.26
C SER A 90 7.33 -4.73 13.89
N LEU A 91 8.12 -4.73 12.82
CA LEU A 91 7.60 -4.68 11.45
C LEU A 91 6.65 -5.86 11.16
N GLU A 92 6.98 -7.05 11.69
CA GLU A 92 6.12 -8.23 11.58
C GLU A 92 4.73 -7.98 12.17
N ASN A 93 4.66 -7.40 13.37
CA ASN A 93 3.40 -7.05 14.02
C ASN A 93 2.65 -5.93 13.28
N ARG A 94 3.37 -4.89 12.86
CA ARG A 94 2.78 -3.77 12.09
C ARG A 94 2.23 -4.21 10.73
N SER A 95 2.81 -5.24 10.12
CA SER A 95 2.33 -5.83 8.86
C SER A 95 1.20 -6.87 9.05
N ARG A 96 0.88 -7.27 10.28
CA ARG A 96 -0.13 -8.29 10.59
C ARG A 96 -1.48 -8.00 9.97
N LEU A 97 -2.02 -6.77 10.14
CA LEU A 97 -3.30 -6.41 9.56
C LEU A 97 -3.34 -6.61 8.04
N MET A 98 -2.26 -6.24 7.35
CA MET A 98 -2.18 -6.42 5.90
C MET A 98 -2.18 -7.90 5.51
N ARG A 99 -1.42 -8.74 6.24
CA ARG A 99 -1.43 -10.20 6.01
C ARG A 99 -2.81 -10.80 6.22
N GLU A 100 -3.48 -10.44 7.32
CA GLU A 100 -4.83 -10.91 7.62
C GLU A 100 -5.81 -10.50 6.51
N LEU A 101 -5.78 -9.23 6.09
CA LEU A 101 -6.61 -8.74 4.99
C LEU A 101 -6.38 -9.53 3.70
N ILE A 102 -5.12 -9.70 3.28
CA ILE A 102 -4.78 -10.42 2.05
C ILE A 102 -5.25 -11.88 2.14
N THR A 103 -4.92 -12.56 3.25
CA THR A 103 -5.25 -13.98 3.43
C THR A 103 -6.75 -14.20 3.38
N GLU A 104 -7.51 -13.46 4.16
CA GLU A 104 -8.97 -13.63 4.21
C GLU A 104 -9.66 -13.17 2.90
N MET A 105 -9.17 -12.11 2.26
CA MET A 105 -9.67 -11.71 0.93
C MET A 105 -9.40 -12.80 -0.12
N LYS A 106 -8.24 -13.48 -0.08
CA LYS A 106 -7.94 -14.62 -0.97
C LYS A 106 -8.83 -15.81 -0.70
N GLU A 107 -9.15 -16.11 0.56
CA GLU A 107 -10.11 -17.17 0.91
C GLU A 107 -11.49 -16.88 0.32
N VAL A 108 -11.97 -15.65 0.42
CA VAL A 108 -13.25 -15.23 -0.20
C VAL A 108 -13.16 -15.26 -1.73
N ALA A 109 -12.05 -14.85 -2.32
CA ALA A 109 -11.88 -14.82 -3.76
C ALA A 109 -11.79 -16.23 -4.37
N GLY A 110 -11.06 -17.14 -3.72
CA GLY A 110 -10.73 -18.45 -4.31
C GLY A 110 -10.09 -18.28 -5.67
N ASP A 111 -10.53 -19.07 -6.64
CA ASP A 111 -10.03 -19.01 -8.02
C ASP A 111 -10.78 -17.98 -8.91
N ARG A 112 -11.67 -17.16 -8.32
CA ARG A 112 -12.54 -16.25 -9.09
C ARG A 112 -11.91 -14.88 -9.34
N ALA A 113 -10.95 -14.45 -8.53
CA ALA A 113 -10.25 -13.18 -8.68
C ALA A 113 -8.89 -13.22 -7.97
N ALA A 114 -7.92 -12.50 -8.52
CA ALA A 114 -6.64 -12.27 -7.87
C ALA A 114 -6.71 -11.13 -6.85
N ILE A 115 -5.94 -11.23 -5.77
CA ILE A 115 -5.81 -10.17 -4.76
C ILE A 115 -4.47 -9.46 -4.97
N ALA A 116 -4.55 -8.22 -5.42
CA ALA A 116 -3.41 -7.33 -5.60
C ALA A 116 -3.25 -6.40 -4.40
N VAL A 117 -2.02 -5.99 -4.11
CA VAL A 117 -1.73 -4.96 -3.11
C VAL A 117 -1.08 -3.77 -3.78
N ARG A 118 -1.71 -2.59 -3.63
CA ARG A 118 -1.09 -1.33 -4.02
C ARG A 118 -0.40 -0.70 -2.82
N MET A 119 0.92 -0.56 -2.87
CA MET A 119 1.74 -0.19 -1.73
C MET A 119 2.69 0.96 -2.03
N SER A 120 2.93 1.80 -1.02
CA SER A 120 3.97 2.84 -1.05
C SER A 120 5.23 2.35 -0.36
N THR A 121 6.38 2.54 -1.00
CA THR A 121 7.67 2.03 -0.53
C THR A 121 8.63 3.14 -0.08
N ASP A 122 8.51 4.34 -0.64
CA ASP A 122 9.49 5.42 -0.51
C ASP A 122 9.74 5.87 0.94
N GLU A 123 8.72 5.89 1.79
CA GLU A 123 8.90 6.25 3.21
C GLU A 123 9.52 5.08 3.99
N LEU A 124 9.10 3.83 3.73
CA LEU A 124 9.66 2.67 4.40
C LEU A 124 11.14 2.43 4.07
N LEU A 125 11.61 2.86 2.90
CA LEU A 125 13.02 2.86 2.52
C LEU A 125 13.88 3.78 3.42
N THR A 126 13.27 4.78 4.06
CA THR A 126 13.99 5.71 4.96
C THR A 126 14.17 5.16 6.37
N PHE A 127 13.45 4.12 6.77
CA PHE A 127 13.58 3.50 8.09
C PHE A 127 14.62 2.40 8.05
N LYS A 128 15.47 2.38 9.09
CA LYS A 128 16.48 1.34 9.25
C LYS A 128 15.83 0.03 9.67
N SER A 129 16.33 -1.06 9.14
CA SER A 129 16.07 -2.40 9.63
C SER A 129 17.33 -2.96 10.32
N GLU A 130 17.16 -3.84 11.30
CA GLU A 130 18.26 -4.57 11.94
C GLU A 130 18.64 -5.84 11.15
N SER A 131 17.70 -6.35 10.33
CA SER A 131 17.84 -7.62 9.60
C SER A 131 18.05 -7.43 8.10
N SER A 132 17.77 -6.23 7.55
CA SER A 132 17.79 -5.96 6.11
C SER A 132 18.29 -4.54 5.79
N GLU A 133 18.38 -4.17 4.52
CA GLU A 133 18.86 -2.84 4.09
C GLU A 133 17.96 -1.70 4.61
N SER A 134 16.64 -1.95 4.70
CA SER A 134 15.67 -1.01 5.24
C SER A 134 14.38 -1.74 5.63
N GLU A 135 13.45 -1.07 6.31
CA GLU A 135 12.14 -1.66 6.60
C GLU A 135 11.34 -2.01 5.32
N ALA A 136 11.58 -1.33 4.20
CA ALA A 136 10.95 -1.70 2.94
C ALA A 136 11.46 -3.05 2.42
N HIS A 137 12.77 -3.31 2.50
CA HIS A 137 13.34 -4.60 2.12
C HIS A 137 12.84 -5.71 3.06
N GLU A 138 12.96 -5.52 4.37
CA GLU A 138 12.46 -6.46 5.37
C GLU A 138 10.96 -6.76 5.19
N PHE A 139 10.17 -5.75 4.86
CA PHE A 139 8.74 -5.94 4.58
C PHE A 139 8.51 -6.93 3.44
N PHE A 140 9.21 -6.79 2.31
CA PHE A 140 9.04 -7.70 1.17
C PHE A 140 9.65 -9.08 1.44
N GLU A 141 10.74 -9.19 2.22
CA GLU A 141 11.28 -10.47 2.67
C GLU A 141 10.23 -11.26 3.50
N ILE A 142 9.49 -10.58 4.37
CA ILE A 142 8.46 -11.21 5.21
C ILE A 142 7.15 -11.44 4.44
N ASN A 143 6.73 -10.49 3.61
CA ASN A 143 5.36 -10.41 3.08
C ASN A 143 5.27 -10.56 1.55
N GLY A 144 6.39 -10.64 0.84
CA GLY A 144 6.43 -10.58 -0.63
C GLY A 144 5.56 -11.61 -1.34
N GLU A 145 5.34 -12.78 -0.73
CA GLU A 145 4.61 -13.90 -1.34
C GLU A 145 3.11 -13.95 -1.01
N PHE A 146 2.60 -13.06 -0.16
CA PHE A 146 1.19 -13.10 0.28
C PHE A 146 0.18 -12.73 -0.82
N PRO A 147 0.29 -11.60 -1.52
CA PRO A 147 -0.65 -11.25 -2.58
C PRO A 147 -0.37 -12.02 -3.87
N ASP A 148 -1.26 -11.88 -4.84
CA ASP A 148 -1.06 -12.43 -6.18
C ASP A 148 -0.32 -11.46 -7.10
N LEU A 149 -0.30 -10.16 -6.75
CA LEU A 149 0.37 -9.10 -7.50
C LEU A 149 0.69 -7.92 -6.60
N TRP A 150 1.87 -7.33 -6.79
CA TRP A 150 2.27 -6.07 -6.18
C TRP A 150 2.15 -4.91 -7.18
N ASP A 151 1.54 -3.80 -6.76
CA ASP A 151 1.48 -2.54 -7.50
C ASP A 151 2.17 -1.45 -6.66
N ILE A 152 3.36 -1.06 -7.08
CA ILE A 152 4.24 -0.20 -6.30
C ILE A 152 4.07 1.26 -6.71
N LYS A 153 3.93 2.11 -5.70
CA LYS A 153 3.76 3.55 -5.85
C LYS A 153 4.51 4.33 -4.79
N MET A 154 4.41 5.66 -4.82
CA MET A 154 4.94 6.55 -3.79
C MET A 154 3.84 6.99 -2.80
N SER A 155 4.25 7.44 -1.62
CA SER A 155 3.36 7.84 -0.52
C SER A 155 2.61 9.15 -0.76
N SER A 156 3.09 9.99 -1.68
CA SER A 156 2.59 11.34 -1.91
C SER A 156 2.28 11.59 -3.38
N TRP A 157 1.16 12.28 -3.64
CA TRP A 157 0.81 12.78 -4.98
C TRP A 157 1.91 13.64 -5.60
N PHE A 158 2.57 14.47 -4.78
CA PHE A 158 3.63 15.37 -5.26
C PHE A 158 4.86 14.62 -5.71
N LYS A 159 5.16 13.49 -5.09
CA LYS A 159 6.26 12.63 -5.47
C LYS A 159 5.89 11.73 -6.66
N GLU A 160 4.64 11.24 -6.69
CA GLU A 160 4.15 10.33 -7.72
C GLU A 160 3.85 11.03 -9.06
N CYS A 161 3.28 12.23 -8.98
CA CYS A 161 2.82 13.00 -10.16
C CYS A 161 3.53 14.35 -10.28
N PRO A 162 4.86 14.44 -10.26
CA PRO A 162 5.54 15.68 -10.59
C PRO A 162 5.21 16.06 -12.03
N SER A 163 5.23 17.37 -12.34
CA SER A 163 5.07 17.75 -13.74
C SER A 163 6.25 17.27 -14.59
N SER A 164 6.03 16.99 -15.86
CA SER A 164 7.06 16.48 -16.80
C SER A 164 8.33 17.34 -16.89
N ARG A 165 8.27 18.59 -16.40
CA ARG A 165 9.42 19.48 -16.34
C ARG A 165 10.38 19.19 -15.18
N PHE A 166 9.94 18.44 -14.18
CA PHE A 166 10.66 18.26 -12.91
C PHE A 166 10.98 16.82 -12.59
N ALA A 167 10.59 15.88 -13.45
CA ALA A 167 10.95 14.47 -13.29
C ALA A 167 11.26 13.84 -14.65
N GLU A 168 12.22 12.94 -14.64
CA GLU A 168 12.56 12.12 -15.80
C GLU A 168 11.62 10.91 -15.89
N SER A 169 11.50 10.36 -17.11
CA SER A 169 10.78 9.10 -17.32
C SER A 169 11.43 7.97 -16.52
N GLY A 170 10.63 7.20 -15.79
CA GLY A 170 11.14 6.14 -14.94
C GLY A 170 11.65 6.61 -13.56
N HIS A 171 11.39 7.84 -13.14
CA HIS A 171 11.88 8.42 -11.88
C HIS A 171 11.54 7.61 -10.62
N MET A 172 10.59 6.70 -10.69
CA MET A 172 10.21 5.83 -9.57
C MET A 172 11.05 4.55 -9.48
N GLU A 173 11.95 4.28 -10.42
CA GLU A 173 12.79 3.08 -10.42
C GLU A 173 13.54 2.85 -9.09
N PRO A 174 14.15 3.86 -8.43
CA PRO A 174 14.83 3.65 -7.14
C PRO A 174 13.92 3.12 -6.01
N TYR A 175 12.61 3.33 -6.15
CA TYR A 175 11.61 2.96 -5.13
C TYR A 175 10.92 1.62 -5.42
N ASN A 176 11.07 1.05 -6.60
CA ASN A 176 10.39 -0.18 -7.01
C ASN A 176 11.32 -1.31 -7.48
N SER A 177 12.54 -0.98 -7.94
CA SER A 177 13.45 -1.95 -8.58
C SER A 177 13.97 -3.07 -7.67
N PHE A 178 13.94 -2.88 -6.36
CA PHE A 178 14.33 -3.91 -5.40
C PHE A 178 13.23 -4.95 -5.17
N VAL A 179 11.96 -4.58 -5.36
CA VAL A 179 10.80 -5.41 -5.01
C VAL A 179 10.82 -6.74 -5.76
N LYS A 180 11.08 -6.71 -7.07
CA LYS A 180 11.12 -7.92 -7.91
C LYS A 180 12.19 -8.94 -7.49
N LYS A 181 13.21 -8.50 -6.76
CA LYS A 181 14.26 -9.38 -6.24
C LYS A 181 13.84 -10.11 -4.96
N LEU A 182 12.79 -9.63 -4.29
CA LEU A 182 12.32 -10.10 -2.98
C LEU A 182 10.97 -10.82 -3.04
N THR A 183 10.41 -11.00 -4.25
CA THR A 183 9.17 -11.74 -4.45
C THR A 183 9.15 -12.47 -5.78
N SER A 184 8.49 -13.63 -5.80
CA SER A 184 8.17 -14.36 -7.04
C SER A 184 6.92 -13.80 -7.74
N LYS A 185 6.15 -12.95 -7.07
CA LYS A 185 4.90 -12.41 -7.57
C LYS A 185 5.13 -11.35 -8.65
N PRO A 186 4.19 -11.19 -9.58
CA PRO A 186 4.23 -10.09 -10.54
C PRO A 186 4.28 -8.73 -9.86
N VAL A 187 5.10 -7.82 -10.40
CA VAL A 187 5.27 -6.45 -9.92
C VAL A 187 4.87 -5.46 -11.00
N VAL A 188 3.92 -4.59 -10.69
CA VAL A 188 3.53 -3.43 -11.48
C VAL A 188 4.22 -2.20 -10.92
N GLY A 189 4.80 -1.39 -11.76
CA GLY A 189 5.34 -0.08 -11.39
C GLY A 189 4.82 1.02 -12.30
N VAL A 190 4.79 2.23 -11.76
CA VAL A 190 4.52 3.46 -12.47
C VAL A 190 5.75 4.36 -12.37
N GLY A 191 5.88 5.40 -13.17
CA GLY A 191 7.05 6.25 -13.08
C GLY A 191 7.15 7.27 -14.20
N TRP A 192 6.01 7.81 -14.65
CA TRP A 192 6.00 8.80 -15.74
C TRP A 192 6.64 8.25 -17.02
N PHE A 193 6.28 7.05 -17.43
CA PHE A 193 6.80 6.46 -18.64
C PHE A 193 6.23 7.16 -19.88
N THR A 194 7.06 7.92 -20.56
CA THR A 194 6.70 8.68 -21.77
C THR A 194 7.26 8.05 -23.05
N SER A 195 8.13 7.05 -22.93
CA SER A 195 8.75 6.34 -24.04
C SER A 195 8.50 4.84 -23.96
N PRO A 196 8.02 4.19 -25.03
CA PRO A 196 7.91 2.75 -25.11
C PRO A 196 9.25 2.02 -24.89
N ASP A 197 10.36 2.62 -25.31
CA ASP A 197 11.70 2.02 -25.15
C ASP A 197 12.09 1.94 -23.67
N ILE A 198 11.75 2.96 -22.86
CA ILE A 198 11.99 2.96 -21.42
C ILE A 198 11.08 1.92 -20.75
N MET A 199 9.81 1.82 -21.17
CA MET A 199 8.88 0.79 -20.66
C MET A 199 9.42 -0.61 -20.95
N ALA A 200 9.83 -0.87 -22.21
CA ALA A 200 10.41 -2.14 -22.60
C ALA A 200 11.69 -2.46 -21.82
N LYS A 201 12.54 -1.44 -21.57
CA LYS A 201 13.74 -1.61 -20.76
C LYS A 201 13.41 -2.09 -19.35
N GLN A 202 12.42 -1.49 -18.66
CA GLN A 202 12.02 -1.91 -17.30
C GLN A 202 11.63 -3.40 -17.25
N ILE A 203 10.94 -3.88 -18.27
CA ILE A 203 10.53 -5.29 -18.37
C ILE A 203 11.73 -6.19 -18.73
N ASN A 204 12.52 -5.83 -19.74
CA ASN A 204 13.65 -6.62 -20.21
C ASN A 204 14.77 -6.74 -19.15
N ASP A 205 14.97 -5.70 -18.36
CA ASP A 205 15.96 -5.69 -17.26
C ASP A 205 15.44 -6.44 -16.01
N GLY A 206 14.19 -6.93 -16.03
CA GLY A 206 13.58 -7.65 -14.92
C GLY A 206 13.30 -6.76 -13.69
N ILE A 207 13.12 -5.46 -13.91
CA ILE A 207 12.78 -4.50 -12.85
C ILE A 207 11.28 -4.60 -12.51
N LEU A 208 10.45 -4.71 -13.54
CA LEU A 208 9.00 -4.84 -13.43
C LEU A 208 8.50 -5.97 -14.32
N ASP A 209 7.33 -6.52 -14.02
CA ASP A 209 6.58 -7.42 -14.90
C ASP A 209 5.55 -6.65 -15.74
N PHE A 210 5.03 -5.54 -15.20
CA PHE A 210 4.07 -4.68 -15.88
C PHE A 210 4.38 -3.21 -15.64
N VAL A 211 4.12 -2.41 -16.64
CA VAL A 211 4.21 -0.94 -16.57
C VAL A 211 2.80 -0.35 -16.52
N GLY A 212 2.52 0.39 -15.45
CA GLY A 212 1.27 1.13 -15.31
C GLY A 212 1.40 2.54 -15.91
N ALA A 213 0.41 2.94 -16.69
CA ALA A 213 0.30 4.29 -17.23
C ALA A 213 -1.16 4.75 -17.20
N ALA A 214 -1.40 6.01 -16.85
CA ALA A 214 -2.74 6.59 -16.79
C ALA A 214 -2.93 7.77 -17.76
N ARG A 215 -1.97 8.68 -17.87
CA ARG A 215 -1.99 9.87 -18.75
C ARG A 215 -0.59 10.23 -19.18
#